data_f8b94284615063f5f00c7d22b3c5a694
#
_entry.id   f8b94284615063f5f00c7d22b3c5a694
#
_cell.length_a   1.000
_cell.length_b   1.000
_cell.length_c   1.000
_cell.angle_alpha   90.00
_cell.angle_beta   90.00
_cell.angle_gamma   90.00
#
_symmetry.space_group_name_H-M   'P 1'
#
loop_
_entity.id
_entity.type
_entity.pdbx_description
1 polymer ?
#
loop_
_entity_poly.entity_id
_entity_poly.type
_entity_poly.pdbx_seq_one_letter_code
_entity_poly.pdbx_strand_id
1 'polypeptide(L)'
;SKYEDMLAKGLGTDLSRFSAADLVKYIESQKATEGGVGIDFIAFCDNHIQALKAEGRDGTAGRFEAVIRNLTDYFGRSIVFVKEINVKNLQGFVEYMQKPHEQTRTNQHGKEVTVRRPGCKAQTVKDYLADIHTLFNAACDHYNDEDAETVLITHRPFGSKKLQVEVKEEPEKRDLCIEDLVKILNAETVPGKRMQLARDVLALSFYLLAMNTADLFGADVELEDDRIIYHRQKTANRRKDEALMSVKIEPEALSLIEKYRDPDKRRLFSFYKMYANFRDFNHNVNAGCKQLAAHLGIDVPLSTYYMRHTWATLASEECGISETDIALALNHVGVASGFESGKSLKTTRGYIHR
;
A
#
# COMPACT_ATOMS: atom_id res chain seq x y z
N SER A 1 31.24 -8.92 29.28
CA SER A 1 30.84 -8.35 30.58
C SER A 1 29.34 -8.49 30.80
N LYS A 2 28.87 -8.34 32.05
CA LYS A 2 27.41 -8.38 32.35
C LYS A 2 26.59 -7.44 31.48
N TYR A 3 27.15 -6.31 31.08
CA TYR A 3 26.52 -5.33 30.22
C TYR A 3 26.55 -5.73 28.73
N GLU A 4 27.63 -6.34 28.27
CA GLU A 4 27.74 -6.88 26.91
C GLU A 4 26.74 -8.01 26.69
N ASP A 5 26.61 -8.92 27.67
CA ASP A 5 25.61 -9.99 27.62
C ASP A 5 24.17 -9.46 27.62
N MET A 6 23.91 -8.40 28.38
CA MET A 6 22.62 -7.72 28.43
C MET A 6 22.29 -7.03 27.09
N LEU A 7 23.26 -6.33 26.51
CA LEU A 7 23.10 -5.69 25.19
C LEU A 7 22.92 -6.72 24.10
N ALA A 8 23.70 -7.79 24.07
CA ALA A 8 23.60 -8.86 23.10
C ALA A 8 22.25 -9.59 23.16
N LYS A 9 21.72 -9.83 24.37
CA LYS A 9 20.41 -10.47 24.55
C LYS A 9 19.22 -9.59 24.10
N GLY A 10 19.30 -8.28 24.34
CA GLY A 10 18.18 -7.37 24.09
C GLY A 10 18.23 -6.61 22.77
N LEU A 11 19.42 -6.35 22.23
CA LEU A 11 19.62 -5.56 21.01
C LEU A 11 20.27 -6.36 19.88
N GLY A 12 20.66 -7.62 20.14
CA GLY A 12 21.40 -8.45 19.19
C GLY A 12 22.91 -8.18 19.22
N THR A 13 23.66 -8.88 18.37
CA THR A 13 25.13 -8.81 18.34
C THR A 13 25.68 -7.63 17.54
N ASP A 14 24.88 -7.04 16.67
CA ASP A 14 25.28 -5.85 15.89
C ASP A 14 24.81 -4.56 16.58
N LEU A 15 25.71 -3.98 17.34
CA LEU A 15 25.49 -2.72 18.07
C LEU A 15 25.90 -1.47 17.28
N SER A 16 26.44 -1.61 16.07
CA SER A 16 26.96 -0.48 15.28
C SER A 16 25.88 0.52 14.84
N ARG A 17 24.63 0.10 14.81
CA ARG A 17 23.44 0.92 14.46
C ARG A 17 22.96 1.82 15.61
N PHE A 18 23.53 1.70 16.80
CA PHE A 18 23.09 2.44 17.97
C PHE A 18 24.12 3.50 18.37
N SER A 19 23.66 4.69 18.77
CA SER A 19 24.55 5.68 19.38
C SER A 19 24.93 5.28 20.81
N ALA A 20 26.05 5.80 21.31
CA ALA A 20 26.46 5.60 22.70
C ALA A 20 25.36 6.03 23.71
N ALA A 21 24.64 7.13 23.40
CA ALA A 21 23.53 7.62 24.20
C ALA A 21 22.36 6.63 24.24
N ASP A 22 22.04 5.98 23.13
CA ASP A 22 21.00 4.96 23.07
C ASP A 22 21.36 3.72 23.90
N LEU A 23 22.63 3.27 23.82
CA LEU A 23 23.12 2.13 24.60
C LEU A 23 23.09 2.42 26.10
N VAL A 24 23.49 3.64 26.53
CA VAL A 24 23.41 4.06 27.94
C VAL A 24 21.94 4.08 28.40
N LYS A 25 21.04 4.68 27.66
CA LYS A 25 19.60 4.70 27.98
C LYS A 25 19.02 3.30 28.06
N TYR A 26 19.44 2.39 27.17
CA TYR A 26 19.04 0.99 27.25
C TYR A 26 19.50 0.35 28.55
N ILE A 27 20.77 0.48 28.92
CA ILE A 27 21.33 -0.08 30.18
C ILE A 27 20.60 0.51 31.39
N GLU A 28 20.34 1.81 31.42
CA GLU A 28 19.61 2.47 32.51
C GLU A 28 18.18 1.96 32.62
N SER A 29 17.50 1.75 31.50
CA SER A 29 16.14 1.20 31.49
C SER A 29 16.09 -0.23 32.03
N GLN A 30 17.14 -1.03 31.79
CA GLN A 30 17.28 -2.39 32.33
C GLN A 30 17.52 -2.38 33.84
N LYS A 31 18.26 -1.40 34.35
CA LYS A 31 18.48 -1.22 35.80
C LYS A 31 17.22 -0.79 36.54
N ALA A 32 16.36 -0.02 35.89
CA ALA A 32 15.10 0.47 36.47
C ALA A 32 13.99 -0.61 36.48
N THR A 33 14.19 -1.73 35.81
CA THR A 33 13.25 -2.85 35.73
C THR A 33 13.86 -4.08 36.38
N GLU A 34 13.80 -4.19 37.70
CA GLU A 34 13.99 -5.50 38.37
C GLU A 34 12.87 -6.43 37.84
N GLY A 35 13.16 -7.17 36.75
CA GLY A 35 12.31 -8.23 36.23
C GLY A 35 11.93 -8.23 34.76
N GLY A 36 12.38 -7.28 33.90
CA GLY A 36 11.97 -7.33 32.46
C GLY A 36 13.01 -6.76 31.49
N VAL A 37 13.47 -7.58 30.57
CA VAL A 37 14.24 -7.12 29.39
C VAL A 37 13.37 -6.15 28.59
N GLY A 38 13.80 -4.89 28.42
CA GLY A 38 13.08 -3.93 27.59
C GLY A 38 13.09 -4.40 26.15
N ILE A 39 11.94 -4.81 25.62
CA ILE A 39 11.79 -5.24 24.23
C ILE A 39 11.92 -4.03 23.33
N ASP A 40 12.95 -3.98 22.48
CA ASP A 40 13.11 -2.96 21.44
C ASP A 40 12.10 -3.22 20.32
N PHE A 41 11.05 -2.38 20.26
CA PHE A 41 9.98 -2.48 19.28
C PHE A 41 10.47 -2.21 17.85
N ILE A 42 11.42 -1.28 17.68
CA ILE A 42 11.93 -0.95 16.35
C ILE A 42 12.74 -2.13 15.79
N ALA A 43 13.63 -2.72 16.63
CA ALA A 43 14.40 -3.90 16.23
C ALA A 43 13.50 -5.09 15.85
N PHE A 44 12.44 -5.32 16.62
CA PHE A 44 11.43 -6.33 16.28
C PHE A 44 10.78 -6.03 14.93
N CYS A 45 10.33 -4.77 14.71
CA CYS A 45 9.69 -4.37 13.46
C CYS A 45 10.63 -4.54 12.26
N ASP A 46 11.90 -4.17 12.38
CA ASP A 46 12.89 -4.34 11.32
C ASP A 46 13.03 -5.82 10.92
N ASN A 47 13.13 -6.73 11.89
CA ASN A 47 13.19 -8.16 11.64
C ASN A 47 11.90 -8.69 10.98
N HIS A 48 10.73 -8.25 11.44
CA HIS A 48 9.44 -8.61 10.86
C HIS A 48 9.31 -8.12 9.42
N ILE A 49 9.78 -6.90 9.13
CA ILE A 49 9.82 -6.33 7.78
C ILE A 49 10.73 -7.14 6.86
N GLN A 50 11.92 -7.57 7.33
CA GLN A 50 12.81 -8.41 6.52
C GLN A 50 12.18 -9.77 6.21
N ALA A 51 11.47 -10.39 7.16
CA ALA A 51 10.72 -11.62 6.92
C ALA A 51 9.66 -11.45 5.84
N LEU A 52 8.88 -10.34 5.89
CA LEU A 52 7.90 -10.02 4.86
C LEU A 52 8.51 -9.85 3.45
N LYS A 53 9.70 -9.25 3.36
CA LYS A 53 10.43 -9.13 2.09
C LYS A 53 10.89 -10.50 1.57
N ALA A 54 11.37 -11.36 2.45
CA ALA A 54 11.75 -12.74 2.08
C ALA A 54 10.55 -13.55 1.56
N GLU A 55 9.34 -13.24 2.06
CA GLU A 55 8.07 -13.80 1.57
C GLU A 55 7.56 -13.14 0.27
N GLY A 56 8.28 -12.17 -0.31
CA GLY A 56 7.84 -11.42 -1.50
C GLY A 56 6.70 -10.41 -1.23
N ARG A 57 6.45 -10.04 0.01
CA ARG A 57 5.39 -9.11 0.45
C ARG A 57 5.88 -7.65 0.51
N ASP A 58 6.61 -7.23 -0.52
CA ASP A 58 7.29 -5.92 -0.59
C ASP A 58 6.36 -4.72 -0.36
N GLY A 59 5.12 -4.79 -0.85
CA GLY A 59 4.14 -3.72 -0.67
C GLY A 59 3.77 -3.50 0.80
N THR A 60 3.63 -4.57 1.59
CA THR A 60 3.35 -4.50 3.02
C THR A 60 4.60 -4.07 3.78
N ALA A 61 5.75 -4.64 3.44
CA ALA A 61 7.05 -4.30 4.01
C ALA A 61 7.36 -2.80 3.85
N GLY A 62 7.21 -2.25 2.64
CA GLY A 62 7.46 -0.83 2.36
C GLY A 62 6.51 0.11 3.12
N ARG A 63 5.27 -0.30 3.38
CA ARG A 63 4.32 0.45 4.19
C ARG A 63 4.74 0.48 5.66
N PHE A 64 5.16 -0.66 6.20
CA PHE A 64 5.69 -0.75 7.57
C PHE A 64 7.00 0.02 7.74
N GLU A 65 7.92 -0.03 6.77
CA GLU A 65 9.12 0.81 6.77
C GLU A 65 8.80 2.30 6.86
N ALA A 66 7.78 2.76 6.14
CA ALA A 66 7.40 4.16 6.15
C ALA A 66 6.88 4.59 7.53
N VAL A 67 6.02 3.78 8.17
CA VAL A 67 5.47 4.12 9.48
C VAL A 67 6.52 4.03 10.59
N ILE A 68 7.39 3.01 10.57
CA ILE A 68 8.48 2.87 11.56
C ILE A 68 9.46 4.04 11.45
N ARG A 69 9.80 4.46 10.25
CA ARG A 69 10.63 5.65 10.02
C ARG A 69 10.00 6.92 10.60
N ASN A 70 8.70 7.14 10.42
CA ASN A 70 8.00 8.26 11.02
C ASN A 70 7.93 8.16 12.54
N LEU A 71 7.81 6.95 13.07
CA LEU A 71 7.80 6.71 14.52
C LEU A 71 9.17 7.01 15.14
N THR A 72 10.28 6.59 14.51
CA THR A 72 11.64 6.92 14.95
C THR A 72 11.92 8.42 14.86
N ASP A 73 11.41 9.13 13.84
CA ASP A 73 11.51 10.59 13.76
C ASP A 73 10.78 11.27 14.92
N TYR A 74 9.57 10.80 15.23
CA TYR A 74 8.79 11.34 16.36
C TYR A 74 9.52 11.17 17.69
N PHE A 75 10.11 9.99 17.94
CA PHE A 75 10.87 9.75 19.16
C PHE A 75 12.28 10.39 19.16
N GLY A 76 12.79 10.80 17.99
CA GLY A 76 14.13 11.37 17.81
C GLY A 76 15.26 10.37 18.11
N ARG A 77 14.99 9.06 18.00
CA ARG A 77 15.95 7.99 18.32
C ARG A 77 15.58 6.66 17.65
N SER A 78 16.57 5.79 17.49
CA SER A 78 16.43 4.47 16.83
C SER A 78 15.93 3.36 17.74
N ILE A 79 16.04 3.50 19.06
CA ILE A 79 15.53 2.53 20.05
C ILE A 79 14.24 3.06 20.65
N VAL A 80 13.17 2.29 20.50
CA VAL A 80 11.86 2.57 21.13
C VAL A 80 11.37 1.27 21.76
N PHE A 81 11.16 1.27 23.06
CA PHE A 81 10.68 0.08 23.75
C PHE A 81 9.20 -0.15 23.57
N VAL A 82 8.78 -1.42 23.54
CA VAL A 82 7.36 -1.80 23.43
C VAL A 82 6.48 -1.06 24.44
N LYS A 83 6.93 -0.88 25.69
CA LYS A 83 6.21 -0.14 26.73
C LYS A 83 5.95 1.34 26.41
N GLU A 84 6.73 1.89 25.47
CA GLU A 84 6.59 3.28 25.02
C GLU A 84 5.53 3.41 23.91
N ILE A 85 5.13 2.29 23.32
CA ILE A 85 3.97 2.22 22.45
C ILE A 85 2.71 2.23 23.31
N ASN A 86 2.40 3.38 23.87
CA ASN A 86 1.29 3.59 24.80
C ASN A 86 0.40 4.74 24.32
N VAL A 87 -0.79 4.86 24.91
CA VAL A 87 -1.81 5.83 24.50
C VAL A 87 -1.27 7.25 24.43
N LYS A 88 -0.48 7.68 25.43
CA LYS A 88 0.05 9.04 25.50
C LYS A 88 1.03 9.33 24.36
N ASN A 89 1.97 8.44 24.12
CA ASN A 89 2.97 8.61 23.04
C ASN A 89 2.31 8.50 21.66
N LEU A 90 1.34 7.60 21.49
CA LEU A 90 0.59 7.48 20.23
C LEU A 90 -0.26 8.71 19.94
N GLN A 91 -0.84 9.36 20.97
CA GLN A 91 -1.50 10.66 20.81
C GLN A 91 -0.50 11.74 20.37
N GLY A 92 0.67 11.81 20.99
CA GLY A 92 1.74 12.72 20.57
C GLY A 92 2.21 12.45 19.13
N PHE A 93 2.32 11.19 18.74
CA PHE A 93 2.63 10.80 17.35
C PHE A 93 1.55 11.28 16.38
N VAL A 94 0.27 11.13 16.70
CA VAL A 94 -0.85 11.64 15.88
C VAL A 94 -0.73 13.16 15.70
N GLU A 95 -0.50 13.91 16.78
CA GLU A 95 -0.33 15.35 16.70
C GLU A 95 0.90 15.76 15.89
N TYR A 96 2.02 15.05 16.05
CA TYR A 96 3.25 15.26 15.27
C TYR A 96 3.00 15.07 13.79
N MET A 97 2.32 13.99 13.41
CA MET A 97 2.03 13.68 12.01
C MET A 97 1.03 14.63 11.35
N GLN A 98 0.10 15.19 12.12
CA GLN A 98 -0.89 16.16 11.60
C GLN A 98 -0.33 17.58 11.44
N LYS A 99 0.75 17.92 12.15
CA LYS A 99 1.37 19.24 12.09
C LYS A 99 2.53 19.26 11.08
N PRO A 100 2.83 20.41 10.46
CA PRO A 100 4.06 20.55 9.68
C PRO A 100 5.28 20.28 10.57
N HIS A 101 6.20 19.43 10.08
CA HIS A 101 7.40 19.03 10.80
C HIS A 101 8.60 18.90 9.86
N GLU A 102 9.79 18.92 10.40
CA GLU A 102 11.03 18.71 9.66
C GLU A 102 11.44 17.22 9.74
N GLN A 103 11.91 16.70 8.63
CA GLN A 103 12.48 15.37 8.51
C GLN A 103 13.86 15.42 7.89
N THR A 104 14.85 14.88 8.58
CA THR A 104 16.19 14.71 8.03
C THR A 104 16.33 13.31 7.44
N ARG A 105 16.82 13.26 6.20
CA ARG A 105 17.01 12.01 5.45
C ARG A 105 18.34 12.03 4.73
N THR A 106 18.99 10.89 4.68
CA THR A 106 20.17 10.69 3.85
C THR A 106 19.72 10.46 2.40
N ASN A 107 20.21 11.29 1.49
CA ASN A 107 19.92 11.14 0.06
C ASN A 107 20.79 10.02 -0.57
N GLN A 108 20.54 9.72 -1.86
CA GLN A 108 21.28 8.71 -2.62
C GLN A 108 22.80 8.95 -2.70
N HIS A 109 23.27 10.15 -2.36
CA HIS A 109 24.69 10.52 -2.36
C HIS A 109 25.29 10.53 -0.95
N GLY A 110 24.59 9.98 0.04
CA GLY A 110 25.05 9.93 1.44
C GLY A 110 24.96 11.27 2.20
N LYS A 111 24.38 12.32 1.60
CA LYS A 111 24.26 13.63 2.24
C LYS A 111 22.92 13.72 3.00
N GLU A 112 23.00 14.21 4.24
CA GLU A 112 21.80 14.56 5.00
C GLU A 112 21.09 15.77 4.39
N VAL A 113 19.79 15.64 4.20
CA VAL A 113 18.92 16.68 3.69
C VAL A 113 17.72 16.80 4.62
N THR A 114 17.50 17.99 5.17
CA THR A 114 16.32 18.30 5.97
C THR A 114 15.22 18.85 5.06
N VAL A 115 14.06 18.25 5.09
CA VAL A 115 12.90 18.63 4.29
C VAL A 115 11.74 18.95 5.23
N ARG A 116 11.13 20.11 5.07
CA ARG A 116 9.90 20.45 5.78
C ARG A 116 8.72 19.69 5.13
N ARG A 117 8.04 18.87 5.91
CA ARG A 117 6.85 18.14 5.49
C ARG A 117 5.59 18.87 5.93
N PRO A 118 4.56 18.99 5.10
CA PRO A 118 3.24 19.38 5.57
C PRO A 118 2.67 18.30 6.47
N GLY A 119 1.72 18.65 7.33
CA GLY A 119 0.99 17.65 8.11
C GLY A 119 0.26 16.66 7.22
N CYS A 120 0.14 15.42 7.68
CA CYS A 120 -0.59 14.36 6.97
C CYS A 120 -2.11 14.56 7.11
N LYS A 121 -2.88 14.14 6.08
CA LYS A 121 -4.32 14.02 6.16
C LYS A 121 -4.72 13.03 7.27
N ALA A 122 -5.87 13.25 7.92
CA ALA A 122 -6.37 12.42 9.01
C ALA A 122 -6.45 10.93 8.62
N GLN A 123 -6.87 10.60 7.40
CA GLN A 123 -6.89 9.22 6.91
C GLN A 123 -5.50 8.57 6.89
N THR A 124 -4.48 9.29 6.45
CA THR A 124 -3.09 8.76 6.43
C THR A 124 -2.58 8.47 7.85
N VAL A 125 -2.89 9.34 8.81
CA VAL A 125 -2.52 9.13 10.22
C VAL A 125 -3.24 7.94 10.82
N LYS A 126 -4.53 7.77 10.49
CA LYS A 126 -5.32 6.60 10.87
C LYS A 126 -4.74 5.30 10.32
N ASP A 127 -4.29 5.32 9.06
CA ASP A 127 -3.65 4.16 8.42
C ASP A 127 -2.30 3.84 9.11
N TYR A 128 -1.51 4.84 9.48
CA TYR A 128 -0.28 4.64 10.24
C TYR A 128 -0.55 4.03 11.62
N LEU A 129 -1.57 4.49 12.34
CA LEU A 129 -1.95 3.87 13.62
C LEU A 129 -2.38 2.41 13.44
N ALA A 130 -3.11 2.08 12.36
CA ALA A 130 -3.50 0.71 12.05
C ALA A 130 -2.27 -0.16 11.74
N ASP A 131 -1.27 0.37 11.06
CA ASP A 131 -0.02 -0.33 10.78
C ASP A 131 0.82 -0.54 12.05
N ILE A 132 0.93 0.47 12.93
CA ILE A 132 1.58 0.31 14.24
C ILE A 132 0.83 -0.72 15.09
N HIS A 133 -0.50 -0.72 15.08
CA HIS A 133 -1.30 -1.73 15.78
C HIS A 133 -1.02 -3.14 15.27
N THR A 134 -0.93 -3.32 13.95
CA THR A 134 -0.59 -4.62 13.35
C THR A 134 0.80 -5.10 13.80
N LEU A 135 1.80 -4.23 13.77
CA LEU A 135 3.15 -4.54 14.23
C LEU A 135 3.21 -4.80 15.74
N PHE A 136 2.44 -4.07 16.53
CA PHE A 136 2.35 -4.27 17.97
C PHE A 136 1.71 -5.62 18.31
N ASN A 137 0.65 -6.02 17.61
CA ASN A 137 0.05 -7.34 17.77
C ASN A 137 1.04 -8.45 17.38
N ALA A 138 1.75 -8.29 16.26
CA ALA A 138 2.79 -9.25 15.87
C ALA A 138 3.92 -9.36 16.94
N ALA A 139 4.25 -8.25 17.62
CA ALA A 139 5.18 -8.30 18.75
C ALA A 139 4.58 -9.02 19.95
N CYS A 140 3.30 -8.81 20.24
CA CYS A 140 2.61 -9.57 21.30
C CYS A 140 2.62 -11.06 20.99
N ASP A 141 2.28 -11.45 19.76
CA ASP A 141 2.23 -12.87 19.34
C ASP A 141 3.63 -13.52 19.37
N HIS A 142 4.69 -12.73 19.15
CA HIS A 142 6.07 -13.23 19.17
C HIS A 142 6.65 -13.37 20.58
N TYR A 143 6.34 -12.43 21.50
CA TYR A 143 6.96 -12.38 22.81
C TYR A 143 6.10 -12.95 23.95
N ASN A 144 4.80 -13.08 23.74
CA ASN A 144 3.90 -13.71 24.68
C ASN A 144 3.68 -15.17 24.27
N ASP A 145 3.77 -16.06 25.24
CA ASP A 145 3.43 -17.47 25.08
C ASP A 145 2.33 -17.79 26.10
N GLU A 146 1.10 -17.89 25.61
CA GLU A 146 -0.08 -18.14 26.45
C GLU A 146 -0.05 -19.56 27.02
N ASP A 147 0.49 -20.54 26.27
CA ASP A 147 0.59 -21.94 26.71
C ASP A 147 1.64 -22.13 27.82
N ALA A 148 2.72 -21.33 27.77
CA ALA A 148 3.76 -21.30 28.79
C ALA A 148 3.49 -20.29 29.91
N GLU A 149 2.31 -19.64 29.94
CA GLU A 149 1.91 -18.59 30.89
C GLU A 149 2.92 -17.40 30.93
N THR A 150 3.69 -17.21 29.84
CA THR A 150 4.68 -16.15 29.73
C THR A 150 4.07 -14.95 29.00
N VAL A 151 3.71 -13.89 29.72
CA VAL A 151 3.16 -12.66 29.14
C VAL A 151 4.10 -11.49 29.41
N LEU A 152 4.94 -11.16 28.43
CA LEU A 152 5.92 -10.05 28.51
C LEU A 152 5.30 -8.71 28.15
N ILE A 153 4.32 -8.69 27.24
CA ILE A 153 3.64 -7.47 26.78
C ILE A 153 2.18 -7.53 27.26
N THR A 154 1.89 -6.85 28.35
CA THR A 154 0.58 -6.90 29.03
C THR A 154 -0.35 -5.76 28.65
N HIS A 155 0.19 -4.61 28.23
CA HIS A 155 -0.63 -3.42 27.93
C HIS A 155 -1.27 -3.49 26.53
N ARG A 156 -2.42 -2.81 26.36
CA ARG A 156 -3.22 -2.83 25.12
C ARG A 156 -3.64 -1.39 24.76
N PRO A 157 -2.74 -0.60 24.12
CA PRO A 157 -2.99 0.83 23.91
C PRO A 157 -4.08 1.11 22.86
N PHE A 158 -4.24 0.24 21.87
CA PHE A 158 -5.12 0.48 20.71
C PHE A 158 -6.62 0.32 20.97
N GLY A 159 -7.01 -0.23 22.12
CA GLY A 159 -8.41 -0.27 22.58
C GLY A 159 -8.93 1.04 23.13
N SER A 160 -8.08 2.04 23.32
CA SER A 160 -8.46 3.31 23.92
C SER A 160 -9.23 4.22 22.96
N LYS A 161 -10.40 4.72 23.38
CA LYS A 161 -11.16 5.76 22.64
C LYS A 161 -10.35 7.04 22.42
N LYS A 162 -9.32 7.30 23.22
CA LYS A 162 -8.44 8.46 23.10
C LYS A 162 -7.52 8.42 21.86
N LEU A 163 -7.38 7.28 21.21
CA LEU A 163 -6.61 7.12 19.97
C LEU A 163 -7.45 7.18 18.69
N GLN A 164 -8.72 7.56 18.79
CA GLN A 164 -9.57 7.71 17.62
C GLN A 164 -9.17 8.96 16.83
N VAL A 165 -8.80 8.76 15.56
CA VAL A 165 -8.60 9.84 14.60
C VAL A 165 -9.89 10.01 13.81
N GLU A 166 -10.57 11.12 14.00
CA GLU A 166 -11.76 11.45 13.21
C GLU A 166 -11.36 11.83 11.78
N VAL A 167 -11.89 11.10 10.82
CA VAL A 167 -11.76 11.41 9.40
C VAL A 167 -13.06 12.08 8.96
N LYS A 168 -13.02 13.40 8.80
CA LYS A 168 -14.18 14.22 8.39
C LYS A 168 -14.24 14.44 6.88
N GLU A 169 -13.14 14.12 6.17
CA GLU A 169 -13.05 14.31 4.74
C GLU A 169 -13.81 13.18 4.02
N GLU A 170 -14.72 13.54 3.14
CA GLU A 170 -15.29 12.59 2.20
C GLU A 170 -14.21 12.16 1.20
N PRO A 171 -14.24 10.89 0.73
CA PRO A 171 -13.33 10.44 -0.32
C PRO A 171 -13.49 11.33 -1.55
N GLU A 172 -12.38 11.82 -2.10
CA GLU A 172 -12.39 12.56 -3.35
C GLU A 172 -13.01 11.69 -4.46
N LYS A 173 -13.94 12.24 -5.22
CA LYS A 173 -14.43 11.62 -6.45
C LYS A 173 -13.26 11.43 -7.42
N ARG A 174 -13.13 10.22 -7.94
CA ARG A 174 -12.03 9.84 -8.84
C ARG A 174 -12.52 9.19 -10.12
N ASP A 175 -13.72 9.54 -10.52
CA ASP A 175 -14.30 9.14 -11.79
C ASP A 175 -14.24 10.30 -12.78
N LEU A 176 -14.27 9.95 -14.05
CA LEU A 176 -14.37 10.88 -15.18
C LEU A 176 -15.83 10.95 -15.64
N CYS A 177 -16.24 12.12 -16.11
CA CYS A 177 -17.44 12.21 -16.90
C CYS A 177 -17.28 11.47 -18.25
N ILE A 178 -18.37 11.14 -18.88
CA ILE A 178 -18.38 10.40 -20.16
C ILE A 178 -17.58 11.15 -21.23
N GLU A 179 -17.73 12.46 -21.31
CA GLU A 179 -17.05 13.31 -22.29
C GLU A 179 -15.53 13.22 -22.16
N ASP A 180 -14.99 13.25 -20.95
CA ASP A 180 -13.55 13.15 -20.69
C ASP A 180 -13.02 11.73 -20.93
N LEU A 181 -13.79 10.72 -20.58
CA LEU A 181 -13.47 9.34 -20.95
C LEU A 181 -13.39 9.17 -22.46
N VAL A 182 -14.38 9.66 -23.21
CA VAL A 182 -14.43 9.60 -24.68
C VAL A 182 -13.26 10.35 -25.31
N LYS A 183 -12.86 11.53 -24.78
CA LYS A 183 -11.63 12.21 -25.22
C LYS A 183 -10.39 11.32 -25.09
N ILE A 184 -10.24 10.61 -23.97
CA ILE A 184 -9.10 9.71 -23.74
C ILE A 184 -9.16 8.53 -24.71
N LEU A 185 -10.31 7.87 -24.85
CA LEU A 185 -10.44 6.68 -25.68
C LEU A 185 -10.25 6.98 -27.17
N ASN A 186 -10.73 8.14 -27.66
CA ASN A 186 -10.60 8.57 -29.04
C ASN A 186 -9.24 9.21 -29.39
N ALA A 187 -8.42 9.55 -28.40
CA ALA A 187 -7.09 10.10 -28.62
C ALA A 187 -6.10 8.98 -29.01
N GLU A 188 -6.28 8.34 -30.16
CA GLU A 188 -5.45 7.20 -30.59
C GLU A 188 -3.97 7.54 -30.69
N THR A 189 -3.65 8.75 -31.08
CA THR A 189 -2.27 9.24 -31.17
C THR A 189 -2.12 10.56 -30.42
N VAL A 190 -1.17 10.59 -29.48
CA VAL A 190 -0.83 11.77 -28.69
C VAL A 190 0.69 12.04 -28.70
N PRO A 191 1.12 13.29 -28.50
CA PRO A 191 2.55 13.62 -28.53
C PRO A 191 3.36 12.92 -27.45
N GLY A 192 4.47 12.32 -27.85
CA GLY A 192 5.48 11.78 -26.93
C GLY A 192 5.14 10.39 -26.34
N LYS A 193 6.19 9.57 -26.24
CA LYS A 193 6.06 8.15 -25.83
C LYS A 193 5.41 7.94 -24.45
N ARG A 194 5.65 8.84 -23.50
CA ARG A 194 5.10 8.73 -22.13
C ARG A 194 3.59 8.96 -22.11
N MET A 195 3.14 10.00 -22.81
CA MET A 195 1.72 10.33 -22.89
C MET A 195 0.98 9.26 -23.66
N GLN A 196 1.54 8.76 -24.77
CA GLN A 196 0.99 7.67 -25.54
C GLN A 196 0.84 6.39 -24.70
N LEU A 197 1.89 6.01 -23.95
CA LEU A 197 1.81 4.86 -23.05
C LEU A 197 0.72 5.03 -21.98
N ALA A 198 0.61 6.22 -21.39
CA ALA A 198 -0.43 6.49 -20.40
C ALA A 198 -1.83 6.36 -20.99
N ARG A 199 -2.07 6.95 -22.17
CA ARG A 199 -3.35 6.81 -22.89
C ARG A 199 -3.69 5.34 -23.15
N ASP A 200 -2.74 4.58 -23.65
CA ASP A 200 -2.96 3.18 -24.02
C ASP A 200 -3.21 2.31 -22.78
N VAL A 201 -2.48 2.56 -21.69
CA VAL A 201 -2.69 1.86 -20.41
C VAL A 201 -4.05 2.19 -19.80
N LEU A 202 -4.51 3.46 -19.89
CA LEU A 202 -5.86 3.85 -19.45
C LEU A 202 -6.94 3.14 -20.27
N ALA A 203 -6.80 3.11 -21.60
CA ALA A 203 -7.74 2.43 -22.48
C ALA A 203 -7.75 0.91 -22.25
N LEU A 204 -6.59 0.27 -22.14
CA LEU A 204 -6.50 -1.15 -21.77
C LEU A 204 -7.17 -1.44 -20.43
N SER A 205 -6.88 -0.62 -19.41
CA SER A 205 -7.52 -0.78 -18.11
C SER A 205 -9.04 -0.71 -18.22
N PHE A 206 -9.59 0.25 -18.97
CA PHE A 206 -11.03 0.43 -19.14
C PHE A 206 -11.66 -0.77 -19.86
N TYR A 207 -11.14 -1.16 -21.02
CA TYR A 207 -11.67 -2.25 -21.82
C TYR A 207 -11.52 -3.64 -21.16
N LEU A 208 -10.55 -3.79 -20.27
CA LEU A 208 -10.30 -5.04 -19.53
C LEU A 208 -10.92 -5.00 -18.13
N LEU A 209 -12.17 -4.54 -17.99
CA LEU A 209 -12.93 -4.50 -16.73
C LEU A 209 -12.15 -3.81 -15.59
N ALA A 210 -11.61 -2.64 -15.89
CA ALA A 210 -10.84 -1.86 -14.93
C ALA A 210 -9.63 -2.63 -14.33
N MET A 211 -8.95 -3.43 -15.16
CA MET A 211 -7.74 -4.15 -14.79
C MET A 211 -6.70 -3.21 -14.21
N ASN A 212 -6.15 -3.54 -13.03
CA ASN A 212 -5.15 -2.70 -12.37
C ASN A 212 -3.82 -2.70 -13.15
N THR A 213 -3.08 -1.61 -13.05
CA THR A 213 -1.73 -1.50 -13.64
C THR A 213 -0.75 -2.55 -13.14
N ALA A 214 -0.91 -3.05 -11.90
CA ALA A 214 -0.10 -4.15 -11.37
C ALA A 214 -0.35 -5.44 -12.14
N ASP A 215 -1.62 -5.72 -12.45
CA ASP A 215 -2.00 -6.91 -13.22
C ASP A 215 -1.61 -6.74 -14.70
N LEU A 216 -1.76 -5.53 -15.29
CA LEU A 216 -1.24 -5.23 -16.62
C LEU A 216 0.29 -5.42 -16.73
N PHE A 217 1.02 -5.08 -15.68
CA PHE A 217 2.49 -5.20 -15.65
C PHE A 217 2.97 -6.63 -15.47
N GLY A 218 2.29 -7.41 -14.64
CA GLY A 218 2.86 -8.62 -14.07
C GLY A 218 2.02 -9.88 -14.14
N ALA A 219 0.76 -9.83 -14.60
CA ALA A 219 -0.07 -11.02 -14.64
C ALA A 219 0.52 -12.08 -15.60
N ASP A 220 0.71 -13.29 -15.09
CA ASP A 220 0.88 -14.47 -15.90
C ASP A 220 -0.46 -14.79 -16.52
N VAL A 221 -0.54 -14.88 -17.84
CA VAL A 221 -1.83 -14.89 -18.54
C VAL A 221 -1.88 -15.97 -19.58
N GLU A 222 -3.02 -16.62 -19.62
CA GLU A 222 -3.44 -17.43 -20.74
C GLU A 222 -4.48 -16.67 -21.56
N LEU A 223 -4.28 -16.66 -22.88
CA LEU A 223 -5.28 -16.24 -23.85
C LEU A 223 -6.01 -17.50 -24.29
N GLU A 224 -7.29 -17.60 -23.88
CA GLU A 224 -8.17 -18.68 -24.34
C GLU A 224 -9.27 -18.05 -25.22
N ASP A 225 -9.26 -18.39 -26.51
CA ASP A 225 -10.21 -17.89 -27.51
C ASP A 225 -10.34 -16.35 -27.49
N ASP A 226 -11.49 -15.84 -27.03
CA ASP A 226 -11.81 -14.42 -26.92
C ASP A 226 -11.65 -13.88 -25.47
N ARG A 227 -10.93 -14.60 -24.60
CA ARG A 227 -10.83 -14.25 -23.18
C ARG A 227 -9.40 -14.15 -22.68
N ILE A 228 -9.19 -13.24 -21.75
CA ILE A 228 -7.99 -13.14 -20.94
C ILE A 228 -8.26 -13.79 -19.59
N ILE A 229 -7.47 -14.80 -19.25
CA ILE A 229 -7.54 -15.48 -17.96
C ILE A 229 -6.28 -15.16 -17.17
N TYR A 230 -6.43 -14.64 -15.95
CA TYR A 230 -5.30 -14.29 -15.10
C TYR A 230 -5.64 -14.35 -13.61
N HIS A 231 -4.64 -14.50 -12.77
CA HIS A 231 -4.75 -14.40 -11.32
C HIS A 231 -4.40 -13.00 -10.85
N ARG A 232 -5.33 -12.33 -10.15
CA ARG A 232 -5.12 -10.98 -9.67
C ARG A 232 -4.03 -10.93 -8.60
N GLN A 233 -2.88 -10.32 -8.89
CA GLN A 233 -1.68 -10.32 -8.05
C GLN A 233 -1.91 -9.87 -6.60
N LYS A 234 -2.72 -8.84 -6.40
CA LYS A 234 -2.96 -8.29 -5.05
C LYS A 234 -3.64 -9.28 -4.09
N THR A 235 -4.42 -10.23 -4.59
CA THR A 235 -5.31 -11.08 -3.80
C THR A 235 -5.13 -12.58 -4.04
N ALA A 236 -4.34 -13.02 -5.01
CA ALA A 236 -4.12 -14.42 -5.33
C ALA A 236 -3.73 -15.24 -4.09
N ASN A 237 -2.71 -14.83 -3.34
CA ASN A 237 -2.22 -15.53 -2.15
C ASN A 237 -3.17 -15.50 -0.95
N ARG A 238 -4.36 -14.89 -1.06
CA ARG A 238 -5.32 -14.74 0.05
C ARG A 238 -6.64 -15.45 -0.20
N ARG A 239 -6.81 -16.06 -1.36
CA ARG A 239 -8.08 -16.67 -1.81
C ARG A 239 -7.86 -18.11 -2.23
N LYS A 240 -8.85 -18.96 -1.95
CA LYS A 240 -8.84 -20.37 -2.36
C LYS A 240 -8.91 -20.56 -3.88
N ASP A 241 -9.54 -19.60 -4.59
CA ASP A 241 -9.65 -19.56 -6.05
C ASP A 241 -8.51 -18.76 -6.69
N GLU A 242 -7.45 -18.46 -5.90
CA GLU A 242 -6.28 -17.69 -6.33
C GLU A 242 -6.63 -16.38 -7.04
N ALA A 243 -7.81 -15.83 -6.76
CA ALA A 243 -8.35 -14.62 -7.36
C ALA A 243 -8.41 -14.67 -8.90
N LEU A 244 -8.81 -15.82 -9.46
CA LEU A 244 -8.95 -16.04 -10.91
C LEU A 244 -9.91 -15.01 -11.51
N MET A 245 -9.50 -14.44 -12.64
CA MET A 245 -10.26 -13.52 -13.47
C MET A 245 -10.37 -14.06 -14.89
N SER A 246 -11.54 -13.98 -15.47
CA SER A 246 -11.80 -14.30 -16.87
C SER A 246 -12.49 -13.12 -17.52
N VAL A 247 -11.79 -12.40 -18.38
CA VAL A 247 -12.24 -11.15 -19.02
C VAL A 247 -12.40 -11.38 -20.50
N LYS A 248 -13.60 -11.12 -21.03
CA LYS A 248 -13.85 -11.16 -22.46
C LYS A 248 -13.12 -9.99 -23.13
N ILE A 249 -12.52 -10.25 -24.27
CA ILE A 249 -11.82 -9.25 -25.07
C ILE A 249 -12.85 -8.61 -26.01
N GLU A 250 -13.09 -7.33 -25.84
CA GLU A 250 -13.92 -6.56 -26.76
C GLU A 250 -13.08 -6.09 -27.97
N PRO A 251 -13.70 -5.93 -29.15
CA PRO A 251 -12.99 -5.55 -30.38
C PRO A 251 -12.11 -4.31 -30.24
N GLU A 252 -12.53 -3.34 -29.43
CA GLU A 252 -11.83 -2.08 -29.18
C GLU A 252 -10.49 -2.28 -28.46
N ALA A 253 -10.34 -3.37 -27.71
CA ALA A 253 -9.10 -3.70 -26.99
C ALA A 253 -8.07 -4.39 -27.88
N LEU A 254 -8.49 -5.04 -28.98
CA LEU A 254 -7.63 -5.93 -29.78
C LEU A 254 -6.36 -5.26 -30.28
N SER A 255 -6.46 -4.05 -30.84
CA SER A 255 -5.31 -3.34 -31.39
C SER A 255 -4.28 -2.99 -30.30
N LEU A 256 -4.73 -2.64 -29.10
CA LEU A 256 -3.87 -2.34 -27.98
C LEU A 256 -3.26 -3.59 -27.35
N ILE A 257 -4.04 -4.68 -27.28
CA ILE A 257 -3.52 -5.98 -26.80
C ILE A 257 -2.40 -6.43 -27.74
N GLU A 258 -2.61 -6.40 -29.05
CA GLU A 258 -1.59 -6.82 -30.02
C GLU A 258 -0.36 -5.90 -29.98
N LYS A 259 -0.54 -4.59 -29.82
CA LYS A 259 0.55 -3.62 -29.69
C LYS A 259 1.50 -3.92 -28.53
N TYR A 260 0.94 -4.34 -27.40
CA TYR A 260 1.71 -4.54 -26.15
C TYR A 260 1.89 -6.02 -25.77
N ARG A 261 1.39 -6.95 -26.58
CA ARG A 261 1.51 -8.39 -26.35
C ARG A 261 2.96 -8.80 -26.12
N ASP A 262 3.18 -9.68 -25.15
CA ASP A 262 4.52 -10.25 -24.95
C ASP A 262 4.83 -11.33 -25.99
N PRO A 263 5.82 -11.11 -26.89
CA PRO A 263 6.17 -12.10 -27.90
C PRO A 263 6.73 -13.39 -27.29
N ASP A 264 7.31 -13.32 -26.10
CA ASP A 264 7.87 -14.49 -25.41
C ASP A 264 6.81 -15.28 -24.63
N LYS A 265 5.58 -14.79 -24.59
CA LYS A 265 4.45 -15.40 -23.88
C LYS A 265 4.70 -15.68 -22.39
N ARG A 266 5.60 -14.94 -21.76
CA ARG A 266 5.87 -15.05 -20.31
C ARG A 266 4.83 -14.33 -19.48
N ARG A 267 4.28 -13.23 -20.04
CA ARG A 267 3.19 -12.43 -19.45
C ARG A 267 2.25 -12.01 -20.58
N LEU A 268 1.10 -11.47 -20.19
CA LEU A 268 0.16 -10.92 -21.18
C LEU A 268 0.80 -9.78 -21.99
N PHE A 269 1.40 -8.82 -21.26
CA PHE A 269 1.98 -7.62 -21.85
C PHE A 269 3.48 -7.52 -21.62
N SER A 270 4.17 -6.89 -22.56
CA SER A 270 5.62 -6.68 -22.54
C SER A 270 6.10 -5.53 -21.66
N PHE A 271 5.24 -4.93 -20.83
CA PHE A 271 5.61 -3.79 -19.96
C PHE A 271 6.77 -4.09 -19.02
N TYR A 272 6.88 -5.32 -18.52
CA TYR A 272 8.00 -5.76 -17.68
C TYR A 272 9.37 -5.77 -18.40
N LYS A 273 9.38 -5.77 -19.72
CA LYS A 273 10.61 -5.64 -20.54
C LYS A 273 11.01 -4.17 -20.72
N MET A 274 10.03 -3.25 -20.58
CA MET A 274 10.25 -1.81 -20.75
C MET A 274 10.70 -1.13 -19.46
N TYR A 275 10.40 -1.71 -18.30
CA TYR A 275 10.67 -1.14 -16.98
C TYR A 275 11.25 -2.19 -16.04
N ALA A 276 12.24 -1.82 -15.23
CA ALA A 276 12.92 -2.71 -14.30
C ALA A 276 11.97 -3.29 -13.22
N ASN A 277 10.94 -2.55 -12.84
CA ASN A 277 9.97 -2.96 -11.83
C ASN A 277 8.63 -2.24 -12.01
N PHE A 278 7.60 -2.75 -11.34
CA PHE A 278 6.25 -2.19 -11.36
C PHE A 278 6.19 -0.73 -10.87
N ARG A 279 6.99 -0.36 -9.87
CA ARG A 279 6.99 0.99 -9.31
C ARG A 279 7.38 2.03 -10.35
N ASP A 280 8.41 1.75 -11.12
CA ASP A 280 8.89 2.64 -12.18
C ASP A 280 7.90 2.73 -13.33
N PHE A 281 7.31 1.62 -13.74
CA PHE A 281 6.22 1.57 -14.71
C PHE A 281 5.05 2.45 -14.26
N ASN A 282 4.51 2.18 -13.08
CA ASN A 282 3.34 2.89 -12.55
C ASN A 282 3.63 4.39 -12.34
N HIS A 283 4.83 4.75 -11.89
CA HIS A 283 5.25 6.15 -11.78
C HIS A 283 5.27 6.85 -13.14
N ASN A 284 5.87 6.21 -14.15
CA ASN A 284 5.96 6.79 -15.50
C ASN A 284 4.58 6.93 -16.15
N VAL A 285 3.70 5.94 -16.01
CA VAL A 285 2.32 5.99 -16.54
C VAL A 285 1.55 7.12 -15.84
N ASN A 286 1.60 7.23 -14.52
CA ASN A 286 0.89 8.31 -13.81
C ASN A 286 1.44 9.70 -14.13
N ALA A 287 2.75 9.85 -14.39
CA ALA A 287 3.30 11.10 -14.91
C ALA A 287 2.75 11.42 -16.32
N GLY A 288 2.61 10.39 -17.15
CA GLY A 288 1.97 10.51 -18.47
C GLY A 288 0.49 10.86 -18.40
N CYS A 289 -0.26 10.31 -17.42
CA CYS A 289 -1.68 10.66 -17.19
C CYS A 289 -1.85 12.17 -16.93
N LYS A 290 -0.98 12.77 -16.12
CA LYS A 290 -1.02 14.22 -15.86
C LYS A 290 -0.76 15.04 -17.13
N GLN A 291 0.18 14.60 -17.98
CA GLN A 291 0.46 15.24 -19.24
C GLN A 291 -0.72 15.08 -20.22
N LEU A 292 -1.33 13.92 -20.26
CA LEU A 292 -2.50 13.62 -21.08
C LEU A 292 -3.70 14.47 -20.68
N ALA A 293 -3.98 14.59 -19.38
CA ALA A 293 -5.06 15.44 -18.86
C ALA A 293 -4.89 16.89 -19.33
N ALA A 294 -3.69 17.44 -19.15
CA ALA A 294 -3.38 18.80 -19.61
C ALA A 294 -3.51 18.95 -21.13
N HIS A 295 -3.08 17.95 -21.91
CA HIS A 295 -3.16 17.95 -23.37
C HIS A 295 -4.61 17.91 -23.89
N LEU A 296 -5.48 17.14 -23.23
CA LEU A 296 -6.89 16.95 -23.62
C LEU A 296 -7.85 17.96 -22.95
N GLY A 297 -7.32 18.88 -22.14
CA GLY A 297 -8.16 19.83 -21.40
C GLY A 297 -9.06 19.18 -20.35
N ILE A 298 -8.58 18.13 -19.69
CA ILE A 298 -9.28 17.42 -18.61
C ILE A 298 -8.82 18.00 -17.27
N ASP A 299 -9.75 18.61 -16.54
CA ASP A 299 -9.45 19.32 -15.28
C ASP A 299 -9.61 18.42 -14.05
N VAL A 300 -8.87 17.30 -14.03
CA VAL A 300 -8.76 16.43 -12.87
C VAL A 300 -7.30 15.95 -12.71
N PRO A 301 -6.85 15.60 -11.50
CA PRO A 301 -5.52 15.03 -11.28
C PRO A 301 -5.43 13.57 -11.77
N LEU A 302 -5.62 13.37 -13.08
CA LEU A 302 -5.76 12.07 -13.72
C LEU A 302 -4.62 11.11 -13.33
N SER A 303 -5.02 9.92 -12.95
CA SER A 303 -4.13 8.79 -12.67
C SER A 303 -4.75 7.49 -13.18
N THR A 304 -3.98 6.42 -13.22
CA THR A 304 -4.46 5.10 -13.64
C THR A 304 -5.66 4.61 -12.81
N TYR A 305 -5.79 5.08 -11.58
CA TYR A 305 -6.86 4.67 -10.67
C TYR A 305 -8.22 5.26 -11.05
N TYR A 306 -8.26 6.37 -11.81
CA TYR A 306 -9.48 6.95 -12.31
C TYR A 306 -10.27 5.98 -13.19
N MET A 307 -9.61 5.20 -14.04
CA MET A 307 -10.31 4.25 -14.92
C MET A 307 -11.14 3.23 -14.15
N ARG A 308 -10.64 2.78 -13.01
CA ARG A 308 -11.37 1.83 -12.19
C ARG A 308 -12.61 2.42 -11.52
N HIS A 309 -12.53 3.67 -11.07
CA HIS A 309 -13.69 4.39 -10.55
C HIS A 309 -14.69 4.70 -11.67
N THR A 310 -14.20 5.25 -12.78
CA THR A 310 -15.03 5.56 -13.96
C THR A 310 -15.79 4.33 -14.44
N TRP A 311 -15.10 3.19 -14.60
CA TRP A 311 -15.75 1.96 -15.02
C TRP A 311 -16.84 1.52 -14.05
N ALA A 312 -16.59 1.55 -12.75
CA ALA A 312 -17.55 1.16 -11.72
C ALA A 312 -18.77 2.09 -11.68
N THR A 313 -18.54 3.41 -11.79
CA THR A 313 -19.61 4.42 -11.79
C THR A 313 -20.49 4.27 -13.03
N LEU A 314 -19.90 4.17 -14.23
CA LEU A 314 -20.65 3.99 -15.47
C LEU A 314 -21.41 2.66 -15.51
N ALA A 315 -20.80 1.57 -15.04
CA ALA A 315 -21.48 0.28 -14.92
C ALA A 315 -22.72 0.35 -14.03
N SER A 316 -22.66 1.09 -12.93
CA SER A 316 -23.77 1.27 -12.01
C SER A 316 -24.83 2.25 -12.55
N GLU A 317 -24.41 3.44 -12.96
CA GLU A 317 -25.32 4.56 -13.24
C GLU A 317 -25.87 4.54 -14.66
N GLU A 318 -25.02 4.23 -15.64
CA GLU A 318 -25.43 4.25 -17.05
C GLU A 318 -25.93 2.88 -17.53
N CYS A 319 -25.33 1.79 -17.02
CA CYS A 319 -25.69 0.44 -17.47
C CYS A 319 -26.63 -0.29 -16.49
N GLY A 320 -26.90 0.25 -15.31
CA GLY A 320 -27.78 -0.36 -14.30
C GLY A 320 -27.26 -1.68 -13.74
N ILE A 321 -25.96 -1.94 -13.81
CA ILE A 321 -25.34 -3.17 -13.31
C ILE A 321 -25.38 -3.16 -11.78
N SER A 322 -25.72 -4.30 -11.18
CA SER A 322 -25.82 -4.42 -9.74
C SER A 322 -24.47 -4.23 -9.03
N GLU A 323 -24.49 -3.69 -7.80
CA GLU A 323 -23.26 -3.55 -6.97
C GLU A 323 -22.56 -4.89 -6.77
N THR A 324 -23.30 -5.99 -6.75
CA THR A 324 -22.77 -7.35 -6.61
C THR A 324 -21.99 -7.78 -7.85
N ASP A 325 -22.54 -7.54 -9.04
CA ASP A 325 -21.88 -7.88 -10.30
C ASP A 325 -20.65 -6.99 -10.53
N ILE A 326 -20.74 -5.69 -10.19
CA ILE A 326 -19.59 -4.79 -10.19
C ILE A 326 -18.51 -5.28 -9.21
N ALA A 327 -18.89 -5.76 -8.02
CA ALA A 327 -17.95 -6.31 -7.07
C ALA A 327 -17.25 -7.58 -7.59
N LEU A 328 -17.99 -8.44 -8.31
CA LEU A 328 -17.43 -9.61 -9.01
C LEU A 328 -16.45 -9.17 -10.10
N ALA A 329 -16.87 -8.28 -11.00
CA ALA A 329 -16.03 -7.77 -12.09
C ALA A 329 -14.74 -7.09 -11.57
N LEU A 330 -14.83 -6.40 -10.44
CA LEU A 330 -13.68 -5.78 -9.78
C LEU A 330 -12.88 -6.74 -8.89
N ASN A 331 -13.28 -8.01 -8.80
CA ASN A 331 -12.68 -9.04 -7.94
C ASN A 331 -12.54 -8.58 -6.46
N HIS A 332 -13.59 -8.01 -5.91
CA HIS A 332 -13.64 -7.71 -4.49
C HIS A 332 -13.90 -8.97 -3.67
N VAL A 333 -13.16 -9.14 -2.58
CA VAL A 333 -13.23 -10.34 -1.72
C VAL A 333 -14.63 -10.47 -1.09
N GLY A 334 -15.20 -11.67 -1.12
CA GLY A 334 -16.45 -12.01 -0.45
C GLY A 334 -17.63 -12.26 -1.38
N VAL A 335 -17.60 -11.77 -2.63
CA VAL A 335 -18.69 -11.98 -3.59
C VAL A 335 -18.53 -13.32 -4.32
N ALA A 336 -17.31 -13.69 -4.71
CA ALA A 336 -17.05 -14.95 -5.45
C ALA A 336 -17.26 -16.23 -4.62
N SER A 337 -17.39 -16.14 -3.29
CA SER A 337 -17.62 -17.28 -2.39
C SER A 337 -19.09 -17.52 -2.05
N GLY A 338 -20.02 -16.82 -2.70
CA GLY A 338 -21.46 -16.95 -2.41
C GLY A 338 -21.91 -16.33 -1.08
N PHE A 339 -20.98 -15.74 -0.33
CA PHE A 339 -21.28 -15.00 0.89
C PHE A 339 -21.23 -13.51 0.59
N GLU A 340 -22.37 -12.85 0.60
CA GLU A 340 -22.45 -11.38 0.62
C GLU A 340 -21.84 -10.85 1.92
N SER A 341 -20.52 -10.61 1.94
CA SER A 341 -19.95 -9.91 3.06
C SER A 341 -20.18 -8.42 2.87
N GLY A 342 -20.81 -7.77 3.84
CA GLY A 342 -21.04 -6.32 3.83
C GLY A 342 -19.75 -5.49 3.63
N LYS A 343 -18.58 -6.07 3.89
CA LYS A 343 -17.27 -5.45 3.63
C LYS A 343 -16.96 -5.35 2.14
N SER A 344 -17.33 -6.35 1.33
CA SER A 344 -17.10 -6.35 -0.11
C SER A 344 -17.91 -5.26 -0.81
N LEU A 345 -19.20 -5.17 -0.50
CA LEU A 345 -20.09 -4.15 -1.04
C LEU A 345 -19.69 -2.74 -0.57
N LYS A 346 -19.26 -2.57 0.67
CA LYS A 346 -18.72 -1.29 1.15
C LYS A 346 -17.52 -0.82 0.32
N THR A 347 -16.63 -1.74 -0.04
CA THR A 347 -15.49 -1.43 -0.91
C THR A 347 -15.97 -1.02 -2.30
N THR A 348 -16.93 -1.76 -2.89
CA THR A 348 -17.49 -1.46 -4.22
C THR A 348 -18.19 -0.11 -4.24
N ARG A 349 -19.00 0.21 -3.22
CA ARG A 349 -19.64 1.52 -3.06
C ARG A 349 -18.66 2.68 -3.00
N GLY A 350 -17.46 2.46 -2.49
CA GLY A 350 -16.39 3.46 -2.49
C GLY A 350 -15.81 3.77 -3.88
N TYR A 351 -16.12 2.94 -4.90
CA TYR A 351 -15.76 3.19 -6.30
C TYR A 351 -16.92 3.82 -7.11
N ILE A 352 -18.16 3.63 -6.68
CA ILE A 352 -19.34 4.17 -7.34
C ILE A 352 -19.65 5.51 -6.69
N HIS A 353 -19.64 6.57 -7.48
CA HIS A 353 -19.98 7.92 -7.03
C HIS A 353 -21.39 8.25 -7.52
N ARG A 354 -22.34 8.23 -6.61
CA ARG A 354 -23.73 8.66 -6.84
C ARG A 354 -23.88 10.14 -6.53
#